data_160f078aab27d93d514fc88ef9d88aae
#
_entry.id   160f078aab27d93d514fc88ef9d88aae
#
_cell.length_a   1.000
_cell.length_b   1.000
_cell.length_c   1.000
_cell.angle_alpha   90.00
_cell.angle_beta   90.00
_cell.angle_gamma   90.00
#
_symmetry.space_group_name_H-M   'P 1'
#
loop_
_entity.id
_entity.type
_entity.pdbx_description
1 polymer ?
#
loop_
_entity_poly.entity_id
_entity_poly.type
_entity_poly.pdbx_seq_one_letter_code
_entity_poly.pdbx_strand_id
1 'polypeptide(L)'
;MFLDGELYAVVGGGGCSHGSPKNPSGIAKVDLKNGSWRLIADIGAWLKTHPAKYESADDFEPDGTLYSAIAHDGRLLTVEPNHGQVISVTKSGEIEQVIDISASEGHIVPTSIAAHGDSLFVGNLNLFPINPQWARILTISKTDRDDFDNAPPGLQPARGHRIVSSKAGFTTVVAVDFGPDGLLYVLELSAGAGFPTPGLGKVVRVLHSGVIEDVVTNLSVPAGMTFGPDHRLYVSNFGAAPAGAGQILRFDIAPGW
;
A
#
# COMPACT_ATOMS: atom_id res chain seq x y z
N MET A 1 -6.79 10.34 -2.44
CA MET A 1 -5.63 11.18 -2.04
C MET A 1 -5.72 12.54 -2.71
N PHE A 2 -5.20 13.57 -2.05
CA PHE A 2 -5.13 14.93 -2.60
C PHE A 2 -3.69 15.28 -2.98
N LEU A 3 -3.53 15.92 -4.14
CA LEU A 3 -2.27 16.50 -4.59
C LEU A 3 -2.56 17.89 -5.19
N ASP A 4 -1.96 18.93 -4.63
CA ASP A 4 -2.16 20.33 -5.05
C ASP A 4 -3.64 20.75 -5.13
N GLY A 5 -4.46 20.32 -4.16
CA GLY A 5 -5.89 20.63 -4.09
C GLY A 5 -6.79 19.83 -5.04
N GLU A 6 -6.25 18.90 -5.81
CA GLU A 6 -6.97 18.04 -6.73
C GLU A 6 -7.14 16.62 -6.13
N LEU A 7 -8.29 16.01 -6.30
CA LEU A 7 -8.58 14.66 -5.81
C LEU A 7 -8.20 13.62 -6.87
N TYR A 8 -7.44 12.63 -6.42
CA TYR A 8 -7.10 11.45 -7.21
C TYR A 8 -7.56 10.17 -6.51
N ALA A 9 -7.91 9.17 -7.29
CA ALA A 9 -8.37 7.87 -6.81
C ALA A 9 -7.68 6.74 -7.56
N VAL A 10 -7.43 5.65 -6.85
CA VAL A 10 -7.04 4.37 -7.45
C VAL A 10 -8.28 3.72 -8.05
N VAL A 11 -8.15 3.23 -9.27
CA VAL A 11 -9.13 2.38 -9.95
C VAL A 11 -8.49 1.00 -10.08
N GLY A 12 -8.96 0.04 -9.30
CA GLY A 12 -8.49 -1.35 -9.33
C GLY A 12 -9.55 -2.30 -9.87
N GLY A 13 -9.16 -3.55 -10.12
CA GLY A 13 -10.07 -4.61 -10.57
C GLY A 13 -10.56 -4.46 -12.02
N GLY A 14 -9.83 -3.73 -12.84
CA GLY A 14 -10.02 -3.69 -14.30
C GLY A 14 -9.27 -4.80 -15.02
N GLY A 15 -9.61 -5.02 -16.29
CA GLY A 15 -8.93 -5.97 -17.16
C GLY A 15 -9.58 -7.36 -17.24
N CYS A 16 -8.99 -8.22 -18.04
CA CYS A 16 -9.50 -9.58 -18.29
C CYS A 16 -9.38 -10.48 -17.05
N SER A 17 -8.33 -10.31 -16.26
CA SER A 17 -8.09 -11.07 -15.01
C SER A 17 -9.25 -10.94 -14.02
N HIS A 18 -9.94 -9.80 -14.05
CA HIS A 18 -11.06 -9.49 -13.15
C HIS A 18 -12.44 -9.62 -13.83
N GLY A 19 -12.51 -10.20 -15.03
CA GLY A 19 -13.77 -10.29 -15.79
C GLY A 19 -14.32 -8.92 -16.24
N SER A 20 -13.50 -7.89 -16.21
CA SER A 20 -13.86 -6.49 -16.52
C SER A 20 -12.98 -5.89 -17.64
N PRO A 21 -12.95 -6.51 -18.85
CA PRO A 21 -11.96 -6.21 -19.89
C PRO A 21 -12.05 -4.78 -20.45
N LYS A 22 -13.15 -4.08 -20.20
CA LYS A 22 -13.36 -2.70 -20.65
C LYS A 22 -13.01 -1.65 -19.60
N ASN A 23 -12.80 -2.06 -18.36
CA ASN A 23 -12.45 -1.16 -17.26
C ASN A 23 -10.93 -1.12 -17.11
N PRO A 24 -10.34 0.07 -16.93
CA PRO A 24 -8.91 0.20 -16.70
C PRO A 24 -8.56 -0.12 -15.23
N SER A 25 -7.29 -0.44 -14.99
CA SER A 25 -6.66 -0.36 -13.67
C SER A 25 -5.64 0.78 -13.69
N GLY A 26 -5.77 1.78 -12.79
CA GLY A 26 -4.89 2.94 -12.85
C GLY A 26 -5.23 4.04 -11.87
N ILE A 27 -4.78 5.25 -12.18
CA ILE A 27 -5.07 6.45 -11.40
C ILE A 27 -6.06 7.32 -12.15
N ALA A 28 -7.13 7.71 -11.46
CA ALA A 28 -8.12 8.65 -11.96
C ALA A 28 -8.05 9.98 -11.21
N LYS A 29 -8.29 11.07 -11.95
CA LYS A 29 -8.54 12.40 -11.38
C LYS A 29 -10.05 12.60 -11.27
N VAL A 30 -10.52 13.07 -10.11
CA VAL A 30 -11.93 13.27 -9.78
C VAL A 30 -12.26 14.75 -9.74
N ASP A 31 -13.31 15.17 -10.42
CA ASP A 31 -13.86 16.51 -10.31
C ASP A 31 -14.79 16.61 -9.09
N LEU A 32 -14.37 17.35 -8.08
CA LEU A 32 -15.13 17.54 -6.83
C LEU A 32 -16.47 18.26 -7.01
N LYS A 33 -16.67 18.98 -8.11
CA LYS A 33 -17.90 19.75 -8.33
C LYS A 33 -19.08 18.89 -8.77
N ASN A 34 -18.79 17.83 -9.53
CA ASN A 34 -19.84 17.02 -10.16
C ASN A 34 -19.60 15.50 -9.98
N GLY A 35 -18.52 15.10 -9.35
CA GLY A 35 -18.17 13.69 -9.13
C GLY A 35 -17.70 12.93 -10.39
N SER A 36 -17.58 13.62 -11.55
CA SER A 36 -17.04 12.97 -12.74
C SER A 36 -15.55 12.67 -12.55
N TRP A 37 -15.07 11.67 -13.25
CA TRP A 37 -13.66 11.30 -13.20
C TRP A 37 -13.11 10.97 -14.59
N ARG A 38 -11.82 11.08 -14.75
CA ARG A 38 -11.09 10.64 -15.94
C ARG A 38 -9.83 9.90 -15.53
N LEU A 39 -9.51 8.86 -16.24
CA LEU A 39 -8.24 8.17 -16.09
C LEU A 39 -7.10 9.11 -16.52
N ILE A 40 -6.05 9.22 -15.72
CA ILE A 40 -4.83 9.94 -16.07
C ILE A 40 -3.67 9.00 -16.38
N ALA A 41 -3.68 7.79 -15.83
CA ALA A 41 -2.66 6.76 -16.08
C ALA A 41 -3.32 5.38 -16.10
N ASP A 42 -3.17 4.66 -17.21
CA ASP A 42 -3.58 3.25 -17.35
C ASP A 42 -2.40 2.36 -16.94
N ILE A 43 -2.36 2.00 -15.67
CA ILE A 43 -1.27 1.18 -15.11
C ILE A 43 -1.42 -0.26 -15.57
N GLY A 44 -2.64 -0.80 -15.72
CA GLY A 44 -2.84 -2.15 -16.25
C GLY A 44 -2.29 -2.33 -17.67
N ALA A 45 -2.43 -1.32 -18.52
CA ALA A 45 -1.79 -1.35 -19.83
C ALA A 45 -0.26 -1.22 -19.76
N TRP A 46 0.25 -0.41 -18.82
CA TRP A 46 1.68 -0.21 -18.61
C TRP A 46 2.37 -1.48 -18.09
N LEU A 47 1.77 -2.20 -17.15
CA LEU A 47 2.30 -3.45 -16.58
C LEU A 47 2.57 -4.52 -17.64
N LYS A 48 1.77 -4.62 -18.68
CA LYS A 48 1.96 -5.58 -19.79
C LYS A 48 3.27 -5.41 -20.55
N THR A 49 3.87 -4.22 -20.47
CA THR A 49 5.17 -3.90 -21.10
C THR A 49 6.29 -3.71 -20.08
N HIS A 50 5.98 -3.79 -18.79
CA HIS A 50 6.91 -3.62 -17.67
C HIS A 50 6.71 -4.76 -16.66
N PRO A 51 7.05 -6.01 -17.06
CA PRO A 51 6.80 -7.18 -16.22
C PRO A 51 7.61 -7.10 -14.92
N ALA A 52 7.07 -7.66 -13.85
CA ALA A 52 7.77 -7.84 -12.60
C ALA A 52 8.94 -8.83 -12.78
N LYS A 53 9.95 -8.72 -11.94
CA LYS A 53 11.10 -9.65 -11.96
C LYS A 53 10.69 -11.06 -11.54
N TYR A 54 9.72 -11.16 -10.61
CA TYR A 54 9.16 -12.41 -10.16
C TYR A 54 7.65 -12.39 -10.35
N GLU A 55 7.15 -13.28 -11.20
CA GLU A 55 5.72 -13.51 -11.42
C GLU A 55 5.32 -14.80 -10.71
N SER A 56 4.33 -14.73 -9.82
CA SER A 56 3.81 -15.92 -9.14
C SER A 56 3.04 -16.80 -10.12
N ALA A 57 3.41 -18.07 -10.24
CA ALA A 57 2.71 -18.99 -11.13
C ALA A 57 1.27 -19.28 -10.67
N ASP A 58 1.01 -19.12 -9.37
CA ASP A 58 -0.27 -19.51 -8.73
C ASP A 58 -1.24 -18.33 -8.58
N ASP A 59 -0.76 -17.07 -8.65
CA ASP A 59 -1.53 -15.86 -8.34
C ASP A 59 -1.13 -14.66 -9.22
N PHE A 60 -0.80 -14.90 -10.47
CA PHE A 60 -0.40 -13.83 -11.38
C PHE A 60 -1.56 -13.30 -12.20
N GLU A 61 -1.81 -11.99 -12.10
CA GLU A 61 -2.82 -11.26 -12.85
C GLU A 61 -2.17 -10.21 -13.76
N PRO A 62 -2.09 -10.45 -15.08
CA PRO A 62 -1.38 -9.56 -16.01
C PRO A 62 -1.93 -8.14 -16.08
N ASP A 63 -3.16 -7.91 -15.68
CA ASP A 63 -3.80 -6.59 -15.62
C ASP A 63 -3.51 -5.84 -14.31
N GLY A 64 -2.91 -6.53 -13.33
CA GLY A 64 -2.61 -6.01 -12.01
C GLY A 64 -3.83 -5.64 -11.16
N THR A 65 -3.59 -5.40 -9.87
CA THR A 65 -4.62 -5.02 -8.91
C THR A 65 -4.11 -3.90 -8.02
N LEU A 66 -4.37 -2.64 -8.38
CA LEU A 66 -3.95 -1.51 -7.55
C LEU A 66 -4.74 -1.47 -6.25
N TYR A 67 -4.07 -1.29 -5.11
CA TYR A 67 -4.72 -1.34 -3.81
C TYR A 67 -4.69 0.00 -3.06
N SER A 68 -3.54 0.57 -2.79
CA SER A 68 -3.44 1.83 -2.07
C SER A 68 -2.52 2.83 -2.76
N ALA A 69 -2.70 4.11 -2.46
CA ALA A 69 -1.85 5.16 -3.00
C ALA A 69 -1.76 6.38 -2.08
N ILE A 70 -0.66 7.11 -2.21
CA ILE A 70 -0.38 8.36 -1.52
C ILE A 70 0.06 9.45 -2.51
N ALA A 71 -0.02 10.70 -2.07
CA ALA A 71 0.66 11.82 -2.72
C ALA A 71 1.96 12.08 -1.95
N HIS A 72 3.09 12.08 -2.64
CA HIS A 72 4.40 12.31 -2.05
C HIS A 72 5.34 12.94 -3.09
N ASP A 73 6.13 13.94 -2.69
CA ASP A 73 7.10 14.65 -3.54
C ASP A 73 6.51 15.12 -4.89
N GLY A 74 5.27 15.63 -4.90
CA GLY A 74 4.60 16.12 -6.11
C GLY A 74 4.16 15.03 -7.10
N ARG A 75 4.23 13.77 -6.70
CA ARG A 75 3.80 12.59 -7.48
C ARG A 75 2.74 11.79 -6.73
N LEU A 76 2.07 10.93 -7.45
CA LEU A 76 1.15 9.93 -6.92
C LEU A 76 1.90 8.60 -6.88
N LEU A 77 2.02 8.00 -5.70
CA LEU A 77 2.65 6.70 -5.53
C LEU A 77 1.56 5.66 -5.23
N THR A 78 1.62 4.52 -5.89
CA THR A 78 0.69 3.41 -5.65
C THR A 78 1.43 2.09 -5.51
N VAL A 79 0.89 1.17 -4.72
CA VAL A 79 1.34 -0.22 -4.68
C VAL A 79 0.50 -1.07 -5.62
N GLU A 80 1.17 -1.97 -6.28
CA GLU A 80 0.57 -2.97 -7.13
C GLU A 80 0.88 -4.36 -6.54
N PRO A 81 -0.11 -4.98 -5.86
CA PRO A 81 0.05 -6.22 -5.11
C PRO A 81 0.49 -7.43 -5.89
N ASN A 82 -0.06 -7.61 -7.08
CA ASN A 82 0.09 -8.85 -7.83
C ASN A 82 1.48 -8.97 -8.49
N HIS A 83 1.98 -7.87 -9.06
CA HIS A 83 3.33 -7.78 -9.61
C HIS A 83 4.38 -7.45 -8.54
N GLY A 84 3.95 -7.02 -7.34
CA GLY A 84 4.86 -6.69 -6.25
C GLY A 84 5.65 -5.40 -6.49
N GLN A 85 5.03 -4.36 -7.05
CA GLN A 85 5.70 -3.12 -7.45
C GLN A 85 5.19 -1.90 -6.69
N VAL A 86 6.06 -0.91 -6.51
CA VAL A 86 5.68 0.48 -6.22
C VAL A 86 5.86 1.29 -7.49
N ILE A 87 4.80 2.00 -7.87
CA ILE A 87 4.70 2.75 -9.13
C ILE A 87 4.43 4.21 -8.81
N SER A 88 5.10 5.13 -9.49
CA SER A 88 4.84 6.56 -9.40
C SER A 88 4.16 7.07 -10.66
N VAL A 89 3.26 8.04 -10.49
CA VAL A 89 2.52 8.68 -11.58
C VAL A 89 2.60 10.20 -11.40
N THR A 90 2.93 10.92 -12.46
CA THR A 90 2.85 12.39 -12.48
C THR A 90 1.40 12.85 -12.67
N LYS A 91 1.11 14.12 -12.39
CA LYS A 91 -0.21 14.72 -12.68
C LYS A 91 -0.57 14.73 -14.17
N SER A 92 0.44 14.63 -15.04
CA SER A 92 0.27 14.49 -16.51
C SER A 92 0.02 13.05 -16.95
N GLY A 93 0.20 12.05 -16.06
CA GLY A 93 -0.03 10.64 -16.35
C GLY A 93 1.20 9.85 -16.76
N GLU A 94 2.42 10.41 -16.63
CA GLU A 94 3.65 9.65 -16.86
C GLU A 94 3.83 8.62 -15.74
N ILE A 95 4.06 7.38 -16.12
CA ILE A 95 4.20 6.24 -15.23
C ILE A 95 5.67 5.83 -15.14
N GLU A 96 6.14 5.55 -13.93
CA GLU A 96 7.51 5.13 -13.66
C GLU A 96 7.54 4.11 -12.52
N GLN A 97 8.33 3.06 -12.66
CA GLN A 97 8.60 2.10 -11.58
C GLN A 97 9.52 2.75 -10.53
N VAL A 98 9.06 2.77 -9.28
CA VAL A 98 9.88 3.21 -8.14
C VAL A 98 10.78 2.09 -7.67
N ILE A 99 10.19 0.91 -7.44
CA ILE A 99 10.89 -0.30 -7.06
C ILE A 99 10.07 -1.54 -7.43
N ASP A 100 10.76 -2.58 -7.85
CA ASP A 100 10.22 -3.94 -7.97
C ASP A 100 10.58 -4.71 -6.69
N ILE A 101 9.63 -4.81 -5.77
CA ILE A 101 9.75 -5.54 -4.51
C ILE A 101 9.89 -7.04 -4.78
N SER A 102 9.24 -7.54 -5.83
CA SER A 102 9.27 -8.95 -6.20
C SER A 102 10.69 -9.46 -6.49
N ALA A 103 11.57 -8.57 -6.96
CA ALA A 103 12.96 -8.89 -7.29
C ALA A 103 13.77 -9.42 -6.10
N SER A 104 13.45 -9.00 -4.87
CA SER A 104 14.16 -9.41 -3.64
C SER A 104 13.29 -10.21 -2.68
N GLU A 105 11.98 -9.94 -2.64
CA GLU A 105 11.07 -10.51 -1.65
C GLU A 105 10.17 -11.62 -2.20
N GLY A 106 10.16 -11.82 -3.53
CA GLY A 106 9.22 -12.71 -4.20
C GLY A 106 7.79 -12.16 -4.14
N HIS A 107 6.79 -13.04 -4.25
CA HIS A 107 5.38 -12.66 -4.24
C HIS A 107 4.85 -12.52 -2.80
N ILE A 108 4.89 -11.31 -2.26
CA ILE A 108 4.46 -11.01 -0.88
C ILE A 108 3.15 -10.21 -0.80
N VAL A 109 2.58 -9.82 -1.93
CA VAL A 109 1.32 -9.05 -2.02
C VAL A 109 1.40 -7.72 -1.25
N PRO A 110 2.21 -6.73 -1.69
CA PRO A 110 2.25 -5.41 -1.04
C PRO A 110 0.92 -4.69 -1.23
N THR A 111 0.31 -4.24 -0.13
CA THR A 111 -1.06 -3.68 -0.12
C THR A 111 -1.13 -2.26 0.39
N SER A 112 -0.11 -1.77 1.05
CA SER A 112 -0.18 -0.47 1.71
C SER A 112 1.11 0.32 1.55
N ILE A 113 0.99 1.65 1.50
CA ILE A 113 2.13 2.56 1.40
C ILE A 113 1.87 3.81 2.24
N ALA A 114 2.89 4.23 2.99
CA ALA A 114 2.97 5.52 3.64
C ALA A 114 4.35 6.15 3.39
N ALA A 115 4.46 7.46 3.58
CA ALA A 115 5.73 8.18 3.50
C ALA A 115 6.01 8.90 4.82
N HIS A 116 7.27 8.87 5.26
CA HIS A 116 7.73 9.64 6.40
C HIS A 116 9.17 10.09 6.16
N GLY A 117 9.39 11.41 6.10
CA GLY A 117 10.64 11.97 5.58
C GLY A 117 10.90 11.48 4.16
N ASP A 118 12.13 11.07 3.87
CA ASP A 118 12.56 10.58 2.56
C ASP A 118 12.33 9.08 2.36
N SER A 119 11.64 8.42 3.30
CA SER A 119 11.41 6.98 3.26
C SER A 119 9.95 6.63 2.96
N LEU A 120 9.77 5.55 2.21
CA LEU A 120 8.48 4.91 1.99
C LEU A 120 8.38 3.66 2.88
N PHE A 121 7.19 3.43 3.40
CA PHE A 121 6.86 2.28 4.24
C PHE A 121 5.79 1.47 3.53
N VAL A 122 6.11 0.24 3.17
CA VAL A 122 5.23 -0.66 2.42
C VAL A 122 4.90 -1.89 3.25
N GLY A 123 3.62 -2.10 3.51
CA GLY A 123 3.13 -3.30 4.18
C GLY A 123 2.57 -4.31 3.20
N ASN A 124 2.59 -5.59 3.57
CA ASN A 124 2.14 -6.67 2.72
C ASN A 124 1.08 -7.56 3.39
N LEU A 125 0.21 -8.11 2.55
CA LEU A 125 -0.88 -9.00 2.97
C LEU A 125 -0.41 -10.46 3.10
N ASN A 126 0.50 -10.91 2.23
CA ASN A 126 0.80 -12.30 1.91
C ASN A 126 -0.37 -13.05 1.26
N LEU A 127 -0.16 -14.31 1.03
CA LEU A 127 -1.14 -15.21 0.40
C LEU A 127 -2.09 -15.84 1.42
N PHE A 128 -3.22 -16.31 0.93
CA PHE A 128 -4.11 -17.18 1.68
C PHE A 128 -3.75 -18.67 1.47
N PRO A 129 -3.90 -19.53 2.48
CA PRO A 129 -4.39 -19.24 3.82
C PRO A 129 -3.42 -18.40 4.64
N ILE A 130 -3.97 -17.54 5.52
CA ILE A 130 -3.18 -16.65 6.38
C ILE A 130 -2.28 -17.47 7.30
N ASN A 131 -1.00 -17.13 7.30
CA ASN A 131 -0.05 -17.59 8.28
C ASN A 131 0.31 -16.43 9.22
N PRO A 132 -0.03 -16.50 10.51
CA PRO A 132 0.21 -15.41 11.44
C PRO A 132 1.68 -14.98 11.51
N GLN A 133 1.91 -13.66 11.64
CA GLN A 133 3.22 -13.03 11.75
C GLN A 133 4.12 -13.11 10.50
N TRP A 134 3.59 -13.47 9.34
CA TRP A 134 4.36 -13.51 8.09
C TRP A 134 4.38 -12.16 7.36
N ALA A 135 3.48 -11.24 7.71
CA ALA A 135 3.51 -9.91 7.12
C ALA A 135 4.58 -9.03 7.79
N ARG A 136 5.03 -8.04 7.04
CA ARG A 136 6.08 -7.11 7.45
C ARG A 136 5.87 -5.74 6.85
N ILE A 137 6.54 -4.76 7.41
CA ILE A 137 6.66 -3.42 6.84
C ILE A 137 8.07 -3.28 6.29
N LEU A 138 8.19 -3.04 4.99
CA LEU A 138 9.43 -2.73 4.30
C LEU A 138 9.67 -1.23 4.37
N THR A 139 10.87 -0.81 4.74
CA THR A 139 11.32 0.57 4.61
C THR A 139 12.13 0.68 3.33
N ILE A 140 11.74 1.60 2.46
CA ILE A 140 12.34 1.83 1.15
C ILE A 140 12.86 3.27 1.13
N SER A 141 14.13 3.44 0.77
CA SER A 141 14.77 4.75 0.64
C SER A 141 15.40 4.92 -0.72
N LYS A 142 15.57 6.18 -1.14
CA LYS A 142 16.35 6.51 -2.34
C LYS A 142 17.78 6.04 -2.15
N THR A 143 18.39 5.53 -3.20
CA THR A 143 19.82 5.22 -3.23
C THR A 143 20.57 6.52 -3.39
N ASP A 144 21.39 6.88 -2.42
CA ASP A 144 22.19 8.10 -2.48
C ASP A 144 23.23 8.01 -3.61
N ARG A 145 23.56 9.17 -4.18
CA ARG A 145 24.58 9.27 -5.22
C ARG A 145 25.93 8.77 -4.71
N ASP A 146 26.22 9.06 -3.45
CA ASP A 146 27.48 8.65 -2.80
C ASP A 146 27.56 7.14 -2.62
N ASP A 147 26.46 6.45 -2.34
CA ASP A 147 26.40 4.98 -2.28
C ASP A 147 26.74 4.34 -3.62
N PHE A 148 26.33 4.97 -4.73
CA PHE A 148 26.60 4.50 -6.07
C PHE A 148 28.04 4.78 -6.49
N ASP A 149 28.53 6.01 -6.26
CA ASP A 149 29.84 6.47 -6.72
C ASP A 149 30.99 5.86 -5.89
N ASN A 150 30.73 5.49 -4.63
CA ASN A 150 31.73 4.87 -3.73
C ASN A 150 31.72 3.32 -3.77
N ALA A 151 30.76 2.68 -4.41
CA ALA A 151 30.74 1.23 -4.52
C ALA A 151 31.77 0.73 -5.57
N PRO A 152 32.46 -0.40 -5.31
CA PRO A 152 33.37 -1.00 -6.28
C PRO A 152 32.67 -1.29 -7.62
N PRO A 153 33.35 -1.14 -8.76
CA PRO A 153 32.80 -1.50 -10.07
C PRO A 153 32.24 -2.93 -10.07
N GLY A 154 30.98 -3.07 -10.50
CA GLY A 154 30.26 -4.37 -10.51
C GLY A 154 29.50 -4.69 -9.20
N LEU A 155 29.68 -3.91 -8.13
CA LEU A 155 28.91 -3.99 -6.89
C LEU A 155 28.07 -2.73 -6.63
N GLN A 156 27.95 -1.85 -7.61
CA GLN A 156 27.18 -0.62 -7.50
C GLN A 156 25.68 -0.96 -7.32
N PRO A 157 25.01 -0.38 -6.31
CA PRO A 157 23.56 -0.55 -6.15
C PRO A 157 22.83 0.01 -7.37
N ALA A 158 21.69 -0.55 -7.71
CA ALA A 158 20.84 0.01 -8.76
C ALA A 158 20.48 1.46 -8.39
N ARG A 159 20.53 2.37 -9.37
CA ARG A 159 20.01 3.73 -9.18
C ARG A 159 18.52 3.64 -8.94
N GLY A 160 18.03 4.37 -7.94
CA GLY A 160 16.60 4.42 -7.64
C GLY A 160 16.30 4.23 -6.16
N HIS A 161 15.38 3.33 -5.86
CA HIS A 161 14.98 3.00 -4.49
C HIS A 161 15.43 1.60 -4.12
N ARG A 162 15.73 1.39 -2.83
CA ARG A 162 16.09 0.08 -2.28
C ARG A 162 15.38 -0.16 -0.95
N ILE A 163 15.14 -1.42 -0.62
CA ILE A 163 14.71 -1.84 0.71
C ILE A 163 15.92 -1.72 1.65
N VAL A 164 15.78 -0.90 2.68
CA VAL A 164 16.84 -0.64 3.67
C VAL A 164 16.61 -1.36 4.98
N SER A 165 15.35 -1.68 5.30
CA SER A 165 14.99 -2.48 6.47
C SER A 165 13.65 -3.15 6.31
N SER A 166 13.38 -4.15 7.18
CA SER A 166 12.14 -4.88 7.24
C SER A 166 11.77 -5.11 8.70
N LYS A 167 10.52 -4.75 9.08
CA LYS A 167 9.98 -5.01 10.41
C LYS A 167 8.91 -6.08 10.35
N ALA A 168 9.17 -7.22 10.97
CA ALA A 168 8.24 -8.33 11.13
C ALA A 168 7.33 -8.16 12.36
N GLY A 169 6.36 -9.07 12.52
CA GLY A 169 5.46 -9.14 13.65
C GLY A 169 4.01 -8.77 13.32
N PHE A 170 3.69 -8.70 12.03
CA PHE A 170 2.33 -8.43 11.52
C PHE A 170 1.76 -9.68 10.82
N THR A 171 0.44 -9.72 10.65
CA THR A 171 -0.22 -10.90 10.04
C THR A 171 -0.73 -10.61 8.63
N THR A 172 -1.59 -9.63 8.45
CA THR A 172 -2.20 -9.27 7.15
C THR A 172 -2.32 -7.75 7.05
N VAL A 173 -1.28 -7.08 6.63
CA VAL A 173 -1.28 -5.62 6.56
C VAL A 173 -2.09 -5.16 5.36
N VAL A 174 -3.05 -4.25 5.58
CA VAL A 174 -3.88 -3.64 4.51
C VAL A 174 -3.83 -2.12 4.50
N ALA A 175 -3.37 -1.48 5.58
CA ALA A 175 -3.05 -0.06 5.57
C ALA A 175 -1.92 0.26 6.54
N VAL A 176 -1.14 1.27 6.20
CA VAL A 176 -0.13 1.90 7.07
C VAL A 176 -0.29 3.41 7.00
N ASP A 177 -0.11 4.08 8.12
CA ASP A 177 -0.11 5.55 8.19
C ASP A 177 0.73 6.01 9.39
N PHE A 178 1.20 7.24 9.37
CA PHE A 178 1.85 7.86 10.52
C PHE A 178 0.85 8.70 11.30
N GLY A 179 0.77 8.44 12.60
CA GLY A 179 -0.07 9.20 13.49
C GLY A 179 0.47 10.61 13.78
N PRO A 180 -0.35 11.47 14.39
CA PRO A 180 0.07 12.82 14.80
C PRO A 180 1.17 12.81 15.87
N ASP A 181 1.43 11.68 16.51
CA ASP A 181 2.53 11.41 17.44
C ASP A 181 3.82 10.95 16.73
N GLY A 182 3.82 10.85 15.40
CA GLY A 182 4.96 10.39 14.59
C GLY A 182 5.19 8.89 14.62
N LEU A 183 4.33 8.11 15.28
CA LEU A 183 4.42 6.65 15.31
C LEU A 183 3.77 6.02 14.08
N LEU A 184 4.29 4.87 13.66
CA LEU A 184 3.72 4.07 12.58
C LEU A 184 2.53 3.26 13.11
N TYR A 185 1.37 3.45 12.49
CA TYR A 185 0.15 2.69 12.70
C TYR A 185 -0.07 1.71 11.55
N VAL A 186 -0.53 0.51 11.88
CA VAL A 186 -0.70 -0.60 10.94
C VAL A 186 -2.07 -1.21 11.13
N LEU A 187 -2.84 -1.29 10.05
CA LEU A 187 -4.13 -1.98 10.01
C LEU A 187 -3.93 -3.40 9.52
N GLU A 188 -4.34 -4.36 10.33
CA GLU A 188 -4.37 -5.77 9.97
C GLU A 188 -5.82 -6.19 9.62
N LEU A 189 -5.99 -6.80 8.45
CA LEU A 189 -7.26 -7.33 7.96
C LEU A 189 -7.84 -8.37 8.91
N SER A 190 -6.97 -9.28 9.38
CA SER A 190 -7.28 -10.38 10.28
C SER A 190 -6.00 -10.91 10.93
N ALA A 191 -5.93 -10.94 12.23
CA ALA A 191 -4.76 -11.41 12.98
C ALA A 191 -4.75 -12.93 13.23
N GLY A 192 -5.76 -13.65 12.75
CA GLY A 192 -5.88 -15.11 12.89
C GLY A 192 -5.35 -15.88 11.68
N ALA A 193 -5.13 -17.18 11.87
CA ALA A 193 -4.73 -18.09 10.80
C ALA A 193 -5.89 -18.45 9.86
N GLY A 194 -5.59 -18.89 8.65
CA GLY A 194 -6.54 -19.42 7.68
C GLY A 194 -7.10 -18.35 6.75
N PHE A 195 -8.36 -17.96 6.97
CA PHE A 195 -9.02 -16.94 6.14
C PHE A 195 -9.46 -15.73 6.97
N PRO A 196 -9.67 -14.56 6.34
CA PRO A 196 -10.14 -13.39 7.06
C PRO A 196 -11.41 -13.68 7.87
N THR A 197 -11.32 -13.43 9.17
CA THR A 197 -12.39 -13.74 10.11
C THR A 197 -12.90 -12.44 10.74
N PRO A 198 -14.22 -12.16 10.71
CA PRO A 198 -14.80 -11.02 11.38
C PRO A 198 -14.44 -10.96 12.87
N GLY A 199 -14.11 -9.77 13.38
CA GLY A 199 -13.68 -9.56 14.76
C GLY A 199 -12.18 -9.76 15.01
N LEU A 200 -11.42 -10.29 14.04
CA LEU A 200 -9.97 -10.47 14.18
C LEU A 200 -9.14 -9.37 13.50
N GLY A 201 -9.77 -8.38 12.88
CA GLY A 201 -9.08 -7.19 12.40
C GLY A 201 -8.68 -6.27 13.55
N LYS A 202 -7.55 -5.58 13.41
CA LYS A 202 -7.04 -4.66 14.44
C LYS A 202 -6.16 -3.57 13.87
N VAL A 203 -6.02 -2.49 14.63
CA VAL A 203 -4.95 -1.49 14.43
C VAL A 203 -3.92 -1.68 15.52
N VAL A 204 -2.67 -1.75 15.11
CA VAL A 204 -1.53 -1.72 16.02
C VAL A 204 -0.69 -0.49 15.78
N ARG A 205 0.14 -0.07 16.73
CA ARG A 205 1.18 0.94 16.51
C ARG A 205 2.55 0.41 16.91
N VAL A 206 3.58 0.96 16.28
CA VAL A 206 4.97 0.63 16.55
C VAL A 206 5.58 1.75 17.37
N LEU A 207 5.91 1.47 18.63
CA LEU A 207 6.57 2.42 19.51
C LEU A 207 8.02 2.66 19.09
N HIS A 208 8.64 3.77 19.53
CA HIS A 208 10.05 4.05 19.28
C HIS A 208 11.00 2.96 19.79
N SER A 209 10.58 2.21 20.82
CA SER A 209 11.30 1.02 21.31
C SER A 209 11.26 -0.17 20.34
N GLY A 210 10.43 -0.09 19.30
CA GLY A 210 10.16 -1.19 18.38
C GLY A 210 9.07 -2.17 18.85
N VAL A 211 8.50 -1.96 20.04
CA VAL A 211 7.36 -2.76 20.54
C VAL A 211 6.11 -2.46 19.69
N ILE A 212 5.37 -3.50 19.37
CA ILE A 212 4.07 -3.42 18.69
C ILE A 212 2.99 -3.56 19.75
N GLU A 213 2.07 -2.61 19.81
CA GLU A 213 0.94 -2.65 20.74
C GLU A 213 -0.40 -2.50 20.03
N ASP A 214 -1.43 -3.18 20.54
CA ASP A 214 -2.78 -3.09 20.02
C ASP A 214 -3.40 -1.74 20.41
N VAL A 215 -4.00 -1.04 19.43
CA VAL A 215 -4.66 0.26 19.62
C VAL A 215 -6.17 0.14 19.47
N VAL A 216 -6.61 -0.58 18.43
CA VAL A 216 -8.02 -0.89 18.17
C VAL A 216 -8.12 -2.38 17.85
N THR A 217 -9.08 -3.06 18.46
CA THR A 217 -9.33 -4.49 18.25
C THR A 217 -10.79 -4.75 17.84
N ASN A 218 -11.12 -5.99 17.53
CA ASN A 218 -12.47 -6.43 17.16
C ASN A 218 -13.03 -5.77 15.89
N LEU A 219 -12.17 -5.42 14.93
CA LEU A 219 -12.59 -4.97 13.61
C LEU A 219 -12.99 -6.18 12.74
N SER A 220 -13.96 -5.98 11.87
CA SER A 220 -14.47 -7.01 10.98
C SER A 220 -14.04 -6.75 9.55
N VAL A 221 -12.98 -7.43 9.10
CA VAL A 221 -12.42 -7.33 7.74
C VAL A 221 -12.26 -5.85 7.33
N PRO A 222 -11.47 -5.05 8.10
CA PRO A 222 -11.22 -3.66 7.76
C PRO A 222 -10.38 -3.56 6.48
N ALA A 223 -10.53 -2.48 5.69
CA ALA A 223 -9.87 -2.36 4.39
C ALA A 223 -9.00 -1.10 4.23
N GLY A 224 -9.16 -0.10 5.07
CA GLY A 224 -8.39 1.13 4.98
C GLY A 224 -8.39 1.93 6.27
N MET A 225 -7.38 2.77 6.43
CA MET A 225 -7.15 3.57 7.63
C MET A 225 -6.50 4.90 7.25
N THR A 226 -6.83 5.96 7.96
CA THR A 226 -6.12 7.25 7.86
C THR A 226 -6.37 8.12 9.08
N PHE A 227 -5.46 9.06 9.35
CA PHE A 227 -5.68 10.10 10.33
C PHE A 227 -6.34 11.32 9.68
N GLY A 228 -7.40 11.83 10.32
CA GLY A 228 -8.06 13.05 9.89
C GLY A 228 -7.33 14.32 10.35
N PRO A 229 -7.72 15.50 9.83
CA PRO A 229 -7.18 16.79 10.27
C PRO A 229 -7.51 17.12 11.74
N ASP A 230 -8.44 16.38 12.33
CA ASP A 230 -8.80 16.42 13.76
C ASP A 230 -7.95 15.50 14.63
N HIS A 231 -6.87 14.93 14.05
CA HIS A 231 -5.93 14.02 14.70
C HIS A 231 -6.57 12.68 15.15
N ARG A 232 -7.77 12.36 14.66
CA ARG A 232 -8.45 11.11 14.94
C ARG A 232 -8.19 10.06 13.89
N LEU A 233 -8.18 8.81 14.32
CA LEU A 233 -8.05 7.66 13.43
C LEU A 233 -9.41 7.30 12.83
N TYR A 234 -9.46 7.18 11.52
CA TYR A 234 -10.61 6.71 10.76
C TYR A 234 -10.29 5.35 10.13
N VAL A 235 -11.19 4.41 10.28
CA VAL A 235 -11.03 3.04 9.74
C VAL A 235 -12.28 2.66 8.96
N SER A 236 -12.11 2.18 7.73
CA SER A 236 -13.18 1.51 6.99
C SER A 236 -13.31 0.08 7.48
N ASN A 237 -14.48 -0.29 7.96
CA ASN A 237 -14.79 -1.61 8.53
C ASN A 237 -15.87 -2.31 7.71
N PHE A 238 -15.95 -3.63 7.77
CA PHE A 238 -16.80 -4.47 6.92
C PHE A 238 -16.48 -4.34 5.43
N GLY A 239 -15.19 -4.34 5.07
CA GLY A 239 -14.73 -4.17 3.68
C GLY A 239 -15.19 -5.26 2.70
N ALA A 240 -15.51 -6.46 3.20
CA ALA A 240 -16.03 -7.56 2.41
C ALA A 240 -17.55 -7.80 2.58
N ALA A 241 -18.26 -6.86 3.22
CA ALA A 241 -19.69 -7.00 3.43
C ALA A 241 -20.51 -6.61 2.19
N PRO A 242 -21.78 -7.01 2.09
CA PRO A 242 -22.66 -6.58 1.01
C PRO A 242 -22.73 -5.06 0.89
N ALA A 243 -23.06 -4.57 -0.30
CA ALA A 243 -23.19 -3.15 -0.58
C ALA A 243 -24.12 -2.44 0.44
N GLY A 244 -23.65 -1.33 1.00
CA GLY A 244 -24.37 -0.55 2.00
C GLY A 244 -24.16 -1.00 3.46
N ALA A 245 -23.45 -2.11 3.73
CA ALA A 245 -23.16 -2.57 5.09
C ALA A 245 -21.79 -2.09 5.62
N GLY A 246 -20.96 -1.47 4.77
CA GLY A 246 -19.67 -0.89 5.18
C GLY A 246 -19.84 0.24 6.19
N GLN A 247 -18.87 0.43 7.05
CA GLN A 247 -18.86 1.46 8.11
C GLN A 247 -17.55 2.25 8.06
N ILE A 248 -17.63 3.53 8.41
CA ILE A 248 -16.46 4.32 8.79
C ILE A 248 -16.50 4.51 10.30
N LEU A 249 -15.51 3.96 10.96
CA LEU A 249 -15.33 4.09 12.41
C LEU A 249 -14.30 5.20 12.69
N ARG A 250 -14.51 5.95 13.78
CA ARG A 250 -13.62 7.01 14.23
C ARG A 250 -13.20 6.75 15.66
N PHE A 251 -11.90 6.85 15.91
CA PHE A 251 -11.31 6.58 17.21
C PHE A 251 -10.49 7.78 17.70
N ASP A 252 -10.64 8.10 18.99
CA ASP A 252 -9.74 8.99 19.72
C ASP A 252 -8.58 8.12 20.26
N ILE A 253 -7.39 8.31 19.72
CA ILE A 253 -6.23 7.51 20.10
C ILE A 253 -5.37 8.29 21.09
N ALA A 254 -5.09 7.68 22.25
CA ALA A 254 -4.14 8.25 23.19
C ALA A 254 -2.72 8.23 22.59
N PRO A 255 -1.93 9.33 22.72
CA PRO A 255 -0.56 9.35 22.22
C PRO A 255 0.27 8.20 22.78
N GLY A 256 1.15 7.63 21.94
CA GLY A 256 2.14 6.65 22.34
C GLY A 256 3.39 7.39 22.87
N TRP A 257 3.81 7.12 24.09
CA TRP A 257 4.99 7.67 24.73
C TRP A 257 6.20 6.75 24.55
#